data_110d105d0ccb91a02febe397f6cac83b
#
_entry.id   110d105d0ccb91a02febe397f6cac83b
#
_cell.length_a   1.000
_cell.length_b   1.000
_cell.length_c   1.000
_cell.angle_alpha   90.00
_cell.angle_beta   90.00
_cell.angle_gamma   90.00
#
_symmetry.space_group_name_H-M   'P 1'
#
loop_
_entity.id
_entity.type
_entity.pdbx_description
1 polymer ?
#
loop_
_entity_poly.entity_id
_entity_poly.type
_entity_poly.pdbx_seq_one_letter_code
_entity_poly.pdbx_strand_id
1 'polypeptide(L)'
;MLQSGVRTVLFLLAAATSWRTEAESAARKLASIQHGSLHRGAVVHFSTRELNAYAQSQIPEYAPEGVRAAKLETGAGSATASALIDFLKLRHSAGIETNWLVARLIEGERPVRVTAHIRSANGTATVFMDRVEISGISVSGAPLDTLIQTF
;
A
#
# COMPACT_ATOMS: atom_id res chain seq x y z
N MET A 1 -0.69 -29.09 33.49
CA MET A 1 -1.16 -28.94 32.12
C MET A 1 -1.81 -27.56 31.83
N LEU A 2 -1.43 -26.51 32.54
CA LEU A 2 -2.04 -25.17 32.45
C LEU A 2 -1.06 -24.03 32.04
N GLN A 3 0.10 -24.35 31.47
CA GLN A 3 1.11 -23.33 31.10
C GLN A 3 1.25 -23.05 29.60
N SER A 4 0.56 -23.81 28.74
CA SER A 4 0.70 -23.63 27.28
C SER A 4 -0.15 -22.49 26.70
N GLY A 5 -1.31 -22.19 27.32
CA GLY A 5 -2.22 -21.17 26.80
C GLY A 5 -1.79 -19.71 27.03
N VAL A 6 -1.11 -19.45 28.14
CA VAL A 6 -0.69 -18.08 28.51
C VAL A 6 0.45 -17.55 27.62
N ARG A 7 1.35 -18.41 27.18
CA ARG A 7 2.46 -18.03 26.30
C ARG A 7 1.99 -17.63 24.90
N THR A 8 0.99 -18.30 24.36
CA THR A 8 0.46 -18.01 23.01
C THR A 8 -0.28 -16.66 22.97
N VAL A 9 -1.03 -16.32 24.02
CA VAL A 9 -1.73 -15.04 24.12
C VAL A 9 -0.76 -13.87 24.31
N LEU A 10 0.32 -14.04 25.06
CA LEU A 10 1.35 -12.99 25.21
C LEU A 10 2.10 -12.70 23.91
N PHE A 11 2.37 -13.71 23.09
CA PHE A 11 3.01 -13.53 21.77
C PHE A 11 2.12 -12.78 20.80
N LEU A 12 0.81 -13.04 20.79
CA LEU A 12 -0.15 -12.33 19.94
C LEU A 12 -0.32 -10.86 20.36
N LEU A 13 -0.33 -10.57 21.65
CA LEU A 13 -0.39 -9.20 22.16
C LEU A 13 0.89 -8.41 21.86
N ALA A 14 2.06 -9.02 21.97
CA ALA A 14 3.33 -8.36 21.64
C ALA A 14 3.45 -8.04 20.13
N ALA A 15 2.98 -8.92 19.26
CA ALA A 15 2.95 -8.67 17.82
C ALA A 15 2.00 -7.53 17.46
N ALA A 16 0.81 -7.48 18.05
CA ALA A 16 -0.17 -6.42 17.83
C ALA A 16 0.30 -5.04 18.31
N THR A 17 1.14 -4.98 19.34
CA THR A 17 1.71 -3.72 19.83
C THR A 17 2.83 -3.23 18.90
N SER A 18 3.64 -4.14 18.38
CA SER A 18 4.78 -3.81 17.51
C SER A 18 4.34 -3.14 16.20
N TRP A 19 3.35 -3.67 15.50
CA TRP A 19 2.93 -3.10 14.22
C TRP A 19 2.27 -1.71 14.36
N ARG A 20 1.55 -1.47 15.45
CA ARG A 20 0.98 -0.14 15.75
C ARG A 20 2.08 0.89 15.95
N THR A 21 3.11 0.55 16.71
CA THR A 21 4.26 1.42 16.94
C THR A 21 5.00 1.74 15.65
N GLU A 22 5.12 0.77 14.73
CA GLU A 22 5.74 0.97 13.42
C GLU A 22 4.90 1.86 12.50
N ALA A 23 3.58 1.67 12.47
CA ALA A 23 2.66 2.53 11.73
C ALA A 23 2.69 3.99 12.24
N GLU A 24 2.68 4.18 13.55
CA GLU A 24 2.79 5.50 14.17
C GLU A 24 4.15 6.15 13.91
N SER A 25 5.24 5.38 13.90
CA SER A 25 6.56 5.88 13.54
C SER A 25 6.58 6.41 12.09
N ALA A 26 6.05 5.63 11.15
CA ALA A 26 5.93 6.06 9.76
C ALA A 26 5.04 7.30 9.61
N ALA A 27 3.89 7.32 10.30
CA ALA A 27 2.97 8.46 10.28
C ALA A 27 3.66 9.76 10.76
N ARG A 28 4.41 9.71 11.87
CA ARG A 28 5.16 10.87 12.37
C ARG A 28 6.21 11.35 11.38
N LYS A 29 6.96 10.42 10.76
CA LYS A 29 7.98 10.75 9.75
C LYS A 29 7.35 11.42 8.53
N LEU A 30 6.24 10.88 8.03
CA LEU A 30 5.49 11.47 6.92
C LEU A 30 4.94 12.85 7.27
N ALA A 31 4.34 13.02 8.45
CA ALA A 31 3.87 14.30 8.93
C ALA A 31 5.00 15.34 9.00
N SER A 32 6.19 14.96 9.47
CA SER A 32 7.35 15.85 9.50
C SER A 32 7.79 16.33 8.12
N ILE A 33 7.67 15.47 7.10
CA ILE A 33 7.93 15.81 5.69
C ILE A 33 6.86 16.76 5.17
N GLN A 34 5.59 16.41 5.37
CA GLN A 34 4.44 17.18 4.87
C GLN A 34 4.36 18.59 5.48
N HIS A 35 4.67 18.73 6.76
CA HIS A 35 4.64 20.03 7.44
C HIS A 35 5.94 20.84 7.27
N GLY A 36 6.91 20.32 6.53
CA GLY A 36 8.19 21.02 6.32
C GLY A 36 8.98 21.26 7.61
N SER A 37 8.77 20.46 8.66
CA SER A 37 9.42 20.63 9.96
C SER A 37 10.86 20.13 9.99
N LEU A 38 11.34 19.56 8.89
CA LEU A 38 12.71 19.04 8.78
C LEU A 38 13.66 20.16 8.40
N HIS A 39 14.84 20.17 9.04
CA HIS A 39 15.89 21.09 8.66
C HIS A 39 16.45 20.75 7.27
N ARG A 40 17.08 21.75 6.64
CA ARG A 40 17.65 21.59 5.30
C ARG A 40 18.73 20.49 5.29
N GLY A 41 18.61 19.54 4.36
CA GLY A 41 19.53 18.39 4.26
C GLY A 41 19.19 17.20 5.15
N ALA A 42 18.10 17.26 5.93
CA ALA A 42 17.64 16.10 6.69
C ALA A 42 17.26 14.93 5.78
N VAL A 43 17.67 13.73 6.16
CA VAL A 43 17.29 12.48 5.48
C VAL A 43 16.38 11.68 6.40
N VAL A 44 15.22 11.31 5.90
CA VAL A 44 14.26 10.47 6.63
C VAL A 44 14.34 9.05 6.09
N HIS A 45 14.64 8.12 6.97
CA HIS A 45 14.70 6.70 6.63
C HIS A 45 13.42 5.99 7.07
N PHE A 46 12.83 5.23 6.16
CA PHE A 46 11.71 4.32 6.43
C PHE A 46 12.18 2.89 6.32
N SER A 47 11.84 2.07 7.28
CA SER A 47 11.96 0.63 7.11
C SER A 47 10.79 0.07 6.30
N THR A 48 11.01 -1.05 5.62
CA THR A 48 9.93 -1.78 4.92
C THR A 48 8.79 -2.15 5.88
N ARG A 49 9.11 -2.45 7.14
CA ARG A 49 8.12 -2.79 8.18
C ARG A 49 7.27 -1.59 8.55
N GLU A 50 7.86 -0.43 8.76
CA GLU A 50 7.14 0.82 9.01
C GLU A 50 6.18 1.16 7.88
N LEU A 51 6.65 1.07 6.63
CA LEU A 51 5.82 1.37 5.47
C LEU A 51 4.68 0.37 5.29
N ASN A 52 4.93 -0.93 5.50
CA ASN A 52 3.87 -1.94 5.48
C ASN A 52 2.83 -1.71 6.58
N ALA A 53 3.28 -1.46 7.81
CA ALA A 53 2.39 -1.20 8.93
C ALA A 53 1.53 0.06 8.68
N TYR A 54 2.13 1.11 8.16
CA TYR A 54 1.42 2.33 7.79
C TYR A 54 0.41 2.07 6.67
N ALA A 55 0.81 1.45 5.56
CA ALA A 55 -0.09 1.13 4.46
C ALA A 55 -1.29 0.30 4.93
N GLN A 56 -1.05 -0.71 5.75
CA GLN A 56 -2.12 -1.53 6.30
C GLN A 56 -3.06 -0.77 7.24
N SER A 57 -2.57 0.25 7.94
CA SER A 57 -3.42 1.11 8.77
C SER A 57 -4.32 2.02 7.94
N GLN A 58 -3.92 2.35 6.70
CA GLN A 58 -4.67 3.25 5.82
C GLN A 58 -5.70 2.52 4.94
N ILE A 59 -5.47 1.26 4.60
CA ILE A 59 -6.39 0.49 3.74
C ILE A 59 -7.85 0.52 4.21
N PRO A 60 -8.18 0.37 5.50
CA PRO A 60 -9.56 0.43 5.96
C PRO A 60 -10.25 1.78 5.72
N GLU A 61 -9.48 2.86 5.63
CA GLU A 61 -9.99 4.21 5.40
C GLU A 61 -10.23 4.48 3.91
N TYR A 62 -9.26 4.11 3.05
CA TYR A 62 -9.30 4.46 1.63
C TYR A 62 -9.88 3.38 0.73
N ALA A 63 -9.81 2.13 1.14
CA ALA A 63 -10.31 0.98 0.40
C ALA A 63 -10.84 -0.11 1.36
N PRO A 64 -11.92 0.19 2.12
CA PRO A 64 -12.43 -0.70 3.17
C PRO A 64 -12.86 -2.07 2.63
N GLU A 65 -13.31 -2.09 1.39
CA GLU A 65 -13.69 -3.30 0.69
C GLU A 65 -12.94 -3.41 -0.64
N GLY A 66 -12.50 -4.61 -0.97
CA GLY A 66 -11.89 -4.88 -2.26
C GLY A 66 -10.36 -4.92 -2.29
N VAL A 67 -9.65 -4.57 -1.21
CA VAL A 67 -8.19 -4.74 -1.12
C VAL A 67 -7.83 -5.67 0.01
N ARG A 68 -7.10 -6.75 -0.30
CA ARG A 68 -6.61 -7.72 0.68
C ARG A 68 -5.17 -8.11 0.42
N ALA A 69 -4.52 -8.66 1.46
CA ALA A 69 -3.15 -9.15 1.41
C ALA A 69 -2.15 -8.12 0.84
N ALA A 70 -2.37 -6.83 1.13
CA ALA A 70 -1.48 -5.79 0.67
C ALA A 70 -0.10 -5.93 1.32
N LYS A 71 0.94 -5.87 0.49
CA LYS A 71 2.33 -5.98 0.89
C LYS A 71 3.16 -4.98 0.09
N LEU A 72 4.10 -4.35 0.78
CA LEU A 72 5.08 -3.45 0.18
C LEU A 72 6.49 -4.02 0.39
N GLU A 73 7.26 -4.07 -0.67
CA GLU A 73 8.68 -4.38 -0.67
C GLU A 73 9.44 -3.16 -1.17
N THR A 74 10.49 -2.77 -0.46
CA THR A 74 11.28 -1.59 -0.80
C THR A 74 12.72 -1.98 -1.09
N GLY A 75 13.30 -1.32 -2.09
CA GLY A 75 14.69 -1.42 -2.48
C GLY A 75 15.34 -0.03 -2.55
N ALA A 76 16.55 0.03 -3.05
CA ALA A 76 17.26 1.30 -3.24
C ALA A 76 16.57 2.16 -4.31
N GLY A 77 15.74 3.11 -3.89
CA GLY A 77 15.00 4.01 -4.77
C GLY A 77 13.84 3.36 -5.52
N SER A 78 13.47 2.14 -5.18
CA SER A 78 12.34 1.41 -5.80
C SER A 78 11.39 0.85 -4.74
N ALA A 79 10.15 0.65 -5.14
CA ALA A 79 9.14 0.00 -4.32
C ALA A 79 8.28 -0.92 -5.20
N THR A 80 7.89 -2.05 -4.65
CA THR A 80 6.94 -2.97 -5.28
C THR A 80 5.80 -3.21 -4.29
N ALA A 81 4.60 -2.82 -4.68
CA ALA A 81 3.38 -3.12 -3.94
C ALA A 81 2.67 -4.30 -4.59
N SER A 82 2.11 -5.17 -3.79
CA SER A 82 1.26 -6.28 -4.25
C SER A 82 0.02 -6.40 -3.37
N ALA A 83 -1.11 -6.75 -3.98
CA ALA A 83 -2.37 -6.98 -3.28
C ALA A 83 -3.28 -7.91 -4.08
N LEU A 84 -4.29 -8.46 -3.42
CA LEU A 84 -5.46 -9.03 -4.07
C LEU A 84 -6.53 -7.94 -4.15
N ILE A 85 -6.98 -7.62 -5.35
CA ILE A 85 -7.92 -6.53 -5.60
C ILE A 85 -9.21 -7.09 -6.22
N ASP A 86 -10.33 -6.82 -5.57
CA ASP A 86 -11.66 -6.99 -6.11
C ASP A 86 -12.11 -5.63 -6.70
N PHE A 87 -11.91 -5.48 -7.99
CA PHE A 87 -12.20 -4.22 -8.68
C PHE A 87 -13.70 -3.87 -8.66
N LEU A 88 -14.57 -4.87 -8.61
CA LEU A 88 -16.01 -4.64 -8.55
C LEU A 88 -16.39 -3.99 -7.20
N LYS A 89 -15.85 -4.51 -6.10
CA LYS A 89 -16.07 -3.93 -4.77
C LYS A 89 -15.48 -2.53 -4.65
N LEU A 90 -14.27 -2.30 -5.17
CA LEU A 90 -13.67 -0.96 -5.17
C LEU A 90 -14.53 0.06 -5.93
N ARG A 91 -15.03 -0.29 -7.10
CA ARG A 91 -15.92 0.60 -7.87
C ARG A 91 -17.22 0.86 -7.13
N HIS A 92 -17.80 -0.16 -6.51
CA HIS A 92 -19.03 -0.02 -5.72
C HIS A 92 -18.82 0.89 -4.50
N SER A 93 -17.74 0.71 -3.75
CA SER A 93 -17.41 1.58 -2.60
C SER A 93 -17.11 3.03 -3.01
N ALA A 94 -16.62 3.26 -4.22
CA ALA A 94 -16.43 4.59 -4.80
C ALA A 94 -17.72 5.18 -5.41
N GLY A 95 -18.87 4.50 -5.32
CA GLY A 95 -20.14 4.95 -5.89
C GLY A 95 -20.18 4.88 -7.42
N ILE A 96 -19.27 4.13 -8.05
CA ILE A 96 -19.20 4.00 -9.50
C ILE A 96 -20.04 2.78 -9.94
N GLU A 97 -21.15 3.04 -10.60
CA GLU A 97 -21.96 1.96 -11.20
C GLU A 97 -21.19 1.26 -12.32
N THR A 98 -21.32 -0.05 -12.36
CA THR A 98 -20.63 -0.87 -13.34
C THR A 98 -21.65 -1.59 -14.22
N ASN A 99 -21.52 -1.44 -15.54
CA ASN A 99 -22.30 -2.20 -16.50
C ASN A 99 -22.13 -3.71 -16.23
N TRP A 100 -23.22 -4.49 -16.36
CA TRP A 100 -23.21 -5.92 -16.05
C TRP A 100 -22.14 -6.72 -16.82
N LEU A 101 -21.86 -6.33 -18.06
CA LEU A 101 -20.86 -7.00 -18.90
C LEU A 101 -19.44 -6.74 -18.35
N VAL A 102 -19.15 -5.50 -17.98
CA VAL A 102 -17.87 -5.12 -17.36
C VAL A 102 -17.74 -5.79 -15.99
N ALA A 103 -18.80 -5.79 -15.18
CA ALA A 103 -18.84 -6.48 -13.89
C ALA A 103 -18.41 -7.94 -14.02
N ARG A 104 -18.90 -8.65 -15.01
CA ARG A 104 -18.55 -10.06 -15.24
C ARG A 104 -17.10 -10.27 -15.67
N LEU A 105 -16.49 -9.31 -16.34
CA LEU A 105 -15.08 -9.37 -16.75
C LEU A 105 -14.12 -9.12 -15.60
N ILE A 106 -14.49 -8.26 -14.63
CA ILE A 106 -13.67 -7.88 -13.48
C ILE A 106 -14.10 -8.58 -12.19
N GLU A 107 -15.01 -9.55 -12.27
CA GLU A 107 -15.51 -10.31 -11.12
C GLU A 107 -14.39 -11.09 -10.42
N GLY A 108 -14.42 -11.06 -9.09
CA GLY A 108 -13.51 -11.79 -8.22
C GLY A 108 -12.19 -11.04 -7.96
N GLU A 109 -11.42 -11.61 -7.06
CA GLU A 109 -10.14 -11.05 -6.66
C GLU A 109 -9.06 -11.32 -7.71
N ARG A 110 -8.30 -10.30 -8.03
CA ARG A 110 -7.18 -10.34 -8.98
C ARG A 110 -5.88 -10.00 -8.27
N PRO A 111 -4.82 -10.78 -8.44
CA PRO A 111 -3.50 -10.38 -7.96
C PRO A 111 -3.01 -9.19 -8.79
N VAL A 112 -2.66 -8.13 -8.08
CA VAL A 112 -2.10 -6.90 -8.66
C VAL A 112 -0.73 -6.67 -8.07
N ARG A 113 0.22 -6.31 -8.92
CA ARG A 113 1.56 -5.89 -8.54
C ARG A 113 1.89 -4.57 -9.23
N VAL A 114 2.38 -3.62 -8.47
CA VAL A 114 2.81 -2.31 -8.96
C VAL A 114 4.28 -2.14 -8.62
N THR A 115 5.10 -1.87 -9.61
CA THR A 115 6.52 -1.50 -9.42
C THR A 115 6.67 -0.03 -9.72
N ALA A 116 7.34 0.68 -8.83
CA ALA A 116 7.56 2.11 -8.93
C ALA A 116 8.98 2.46 -8.50
N HIS A 117 9.50 3.59 -8.99
CA HIS A 117 10.68 4.22 -8.44
C HIS A 117 10.33 5.55 -7.80
N ILE A 118 11.12 5.91 -6.78
CA ILE A 118 10.89 7.11 -5.98
C ILE A 118 12.10 8.03 -6.15
N ARG A 119 11.81 9.27 -6.53
CA ARG A 119 12.81 10.35 -6.55
C ARG A 119 12.46 11.38 -5.49
N SER A 120 13.42 11.73 -4.67
CA SER A 120 13.23 12.76 -3.66
C SER A 120 14.29 13.85 -3.83
N ALA A 121 13.83 15.10 -3.83
CA ALA A 121 14.70 16.28 -3.87
C ALA A 121 13.94 17.47 -3.26
N ASN A 122 14.68 18.32 -2.56
CA ASN A 122 14.16 19.59 -2.02
C ASN A 122 12.88 19.47 -1.18
N GLY A 123 12.76 18.40 -0.37
CA GLY A 123 11.59 18.16 0.47
C GLY A 123 10.37 17.59 -0.26
N THR A 124 10.51 17.26 -1.54
CA THR A 124 9.46 16.65 -2.34
C THR A 124 9.85 15.23 -2.74
N ALA A 125 8.93 14.28 -2.62
CA ALA A 125 9.07 12.94 -3.15
C ALA A 125 8.07 12.73 -4.29
N THR A 126 8.57 12.23 -5.43
CA THR A 126 7.75 11.88 -6.58
C THR A 126 7.85 10.38 -6.82
N VAL A 127 6.70 9.74 -6.96
CA VAL A 127 6.59 8.31 -7.25
C VAL A 127 6.26 8.17 -8.74
N PHE A 128 7.08 7.42 -9.45
CA PHE A 128 6.88 7.08 -10.85
C PHE A 128 6.50 5.61 -10.95
N MET A 129 5.34 5.32 -11.49
CA MET A 129 4.92 3.94 -11.74
C MET A 129 5.60 3.42 -13.01
N ASP A 130 6.38 2.36 -12.85
CA ASP A 130 7.13 1.77 -13.98
C ASP A 130 6.32 0.65 -14.65
N ARG A 131 5.55 -0.09 -13.83
CA ARG A 131 4.80 -1.26 -14.29
C ARG A 131 3.63 -1.56 -13.37
N VAL A 132 2.52 -1.92 -13.97
CA VAL A 132 1.38 -2.56 -13.29
C VAL A 132 1.17 -3.93 -13.89
N GLU A 133 1.02 -4.94 -13.05
CA GLU A 133 0.72 -6.31 -13.46
C GLU A 133 -0.59 -6.73 -12.81
N ILE A 134 -1.54 -7.22 -13.59
CA ILE A 134 -2.85 -7.70 -13.15
C ILE A 134 -3.03 -9.11 -13.68
N SER A 135 -3.16 -10.10 -12.77
CA SER A 135 -3.29 -11.51 -13.12
C SER A 135 -2.21 -12.02 -14.10
N GLY A 136 -0.96 -11.54 -13.94
CA GLY A 136 0.16 -11.91 -14.81
C GLY A 136 0.28 -11.10 -16.10
N ILE A 137 -0.68 -10.21 -16.40
CA ILE A 137 -0.60 -9.33 -17.57
C ILE A 137 0.07 -8.03 -17.16
N SER A 138 1.21 -7.72 -17.76
CA SER A 138 1.97 -6.51 -17.50
C SER A 138 1.57 -5.36 -18.41
N VAL A 139 1.37 -4.18 -17.80
CA VAL A 139 1.13 -2.92 -18.49
C VAL A 139 2.25 -1.94 -18.10
N SER A 140 2.91 -1.35 -19.07
CA SER A 140 3.99 -0.36 -18.85
C SER A 140 4.05 0.63 -20.01
N GLY A 141 4.75 1.77 -19.82
CA GLY A 141 4.87 2.81 -20.84
C GLY A 141 3.55 3.51 -21.17
N ALA A 142 3.36 3.92 -22.40
CA ALA A 142 2.21 4.71 -22.85
C ALA A 142 0.82 4.11 -22.48
N PRO A 143 0.59 2.78 -22.55
CA PRO A 143 -0.66 2.20 -22.04
C PRO A 143 -0.87 2.40 -20.55
N LEU A 144 0.20 2.38 -19.74
CA LEU A 144 0.14 2.64 -18.31
C LEU A 144 -0.17 4.12 -18.04
N ASP A 145 0.45 5.04 -18.76
CA ASP A 145 0.19 6.48 -18.63
C ASP A 145 -1.27 6.81 -18.92
N THR A 146 -1.85 6.17 -19.94
CA THR A 146 -3.28 6.30 -20.26
C THR A 146 -4.16 5.76 -19.14
N LEU A 147 -3.79 4.62 -18.55
CA LEU A 147 -4.54 4.03 -17.44
C LEU A 147 -4.55 4.97 -16.22
N ILE A 148 -3.39 5.54 -15.86
CA ILE A 148 -3.25 6.45 -14.71
C ILE A 148 -4.06 7.73 -14.90
N GLN A 149 -4.17 8.25 -16.13
CA GLN A 149 -4.94 9.47 -16.42
C GLN A 149 -6.46 9.24 -16.41
N THR A 150 -6.90 7.99 -16.46
CA THR A 150 -8.32 7.64 -16.51
C THR A 150 -8.93 7.42 -15.12
N PHE A 151 -8.10 7.21 -14.11
CA PHE A 151 -8.47 6.96 -12.71
C PHE A 151 -7.86 7.99 -11.76
#